data_57a2be53e5f64707968718792daefa99
#
_entry.id   57a2be53e5f64707968718792daefa99
#
_cell.length_a   1.000
_cell.length_b   1.000
_cell.length_c   1.000
_cell.angle_alpha   90.00
_cell.angle_beta   90.00
_cell.angle_gamma   90.00
#
_symmetry.space_group_name_H-M   'P 1'
#
loop_
_entity.id
_entity.type
_entity.pdbx_description
1 polymer ?
#
loop_
_entity_poly.entity_id
_entity_poly.type
_entity_poly.pdbx_seq_one_letter_code
_entity_poly.pdbx_strand_id
1 'polypeptide(L)'
;MATLNWKIFGVLFFSLFTAVTGVGIVVPLLPVYAHELGAGGFAIGLIFGSFSLSRTFSLSYFGKKSDELGRRPYIVSGLLAYTLISLAFMLSSSVTALIAIRFFQGIASAMMMPVIQAYVGDITPPGREGTTMGLFNVAMFFGLSIGPVLGGYINDRFSLDTAFLCMGLLAGASFLLCVCLLPPTRSEKVVVVAAQIVPWRRLLVDRDIIGQFAIRFAYAACIGVIWGFLPVLATTNLSLSSSTVGFLVMIGIFISGILHFPMGTLADRTNKNALVITGGLVGALGVFLFHWAESFQALLAANVLFGVGGGIATPALMALVVIKGNEHRAMGSIMSLLTMGHSLGMLTGSMAAGLMMDIAGLRQAFLLGGILMTAAVVLFVLCADKTAGNDGRVSTGRNLPSE
;
A
#
# COMPACT_ATOMS: atom_id res chain seq x y z
N MET A 1 -20.16 -27.09 -11.51
CA MET A 1 -19.22 -25.94 -11.49
C MET A 1 -19.24 -25.36 -10.09
N ALA A 2 -18.09 -25.27 -9.42
CA ALA A 2 -17.99 -24.61 -8.12
C ALA A 2 -18.36 -23.13 -8.31
N THR A 3 -19.29 -22.63 -7.53
CA THR A 3 -19.72 -21.22 -7.55
C THR A 3 -19.11 -20.49 -6.37
N LEU A 4 -18.71 -19.23 -6.57
CA LEU A 4 -18.22 -18.38 -5.50
C LEU A 4 -19.28 -18.25 -4.39
N ASN A 5 -18.86 -18.48 -3.15
CA ASN A 5 -19.77 -18.25 -2.01
C ASN A 5 -19.87 -16.75 -1.73
N TRP A 6 -20.87 -16.10 -2.32
CA TRP A 6 -21.08 -14.65 -2.23
C TRP A 6 -21.32 -14.15 -0.81
N LYS A 7 -21.85 -15.00 0.10
CA LYS A 7 -22.02 -14.62 1.52
C LYS A 7 -20.68 -14.46 2.21
N ILE A 8 -19.80 -15.45 2.08
CA ILE A 8 -18.45 -15.39 2.66
C ILE A 8 -17.64 -14.28 2.00
N PHE A 9 -17.69 -14.18 0.65
CA PHE A 9 -17.01 -13.12 -0.09
C PHE A 9 -17.47 -11.74 0.37
N GLY A 10 -18.76 -11.50 0.55
CA GLY A 10 -19.32 -10.23 1.01
C GLY A 10 -18.83 -9.85 2.41
N VAL A 11 -18.74 -10.81 3.34
CA VAL A 11 -18.18 -10.58 4.68
C VAL A 11 -16.70 -10.19 4.59
N LEU A 12 -15.89 -10.91 3.80
CA LEU A 12 -14.48 -10.63 3.63
C LEU A 12 -14.24 -9.29 2.93
N PHE A 13 -15.03 -8.97 1.89
CA PHE A 13 -15.02 -7.71 1.17
C PHE A 13 -15.30 -6.54 2.12
N PHE A 14 -16.38 -6.62 2.89
CA PHE A 14 -16.76 -5.59 3.85
C PHE A 14 -15.70 -5.43 4.94
N SER A 15 -15.14 -6.53 5.44
CA SER A 15 -14.09 -6.49 6.46
C SER A 15 -12.82 -5.81 5.98
N LEU A 16 -12.40 -6.07 4.74
CA LEU A 16 -11.29 -5.36 4.15
C LEU A 16 -11.62 -3.88 3.95
N PHE A 17 -12.78 -3.59 3.36
CA PHE A 17 -13.23 -2.22 3.09
C PHE A 17 -13.20 -1.37 4.35
N THR A 18 -13.82 -1.83 5.44
CA THR A 18 -13.90 -1.07 6.69
C THR A 18 -12.53 -0.90 7.36
N ALA A 19 -11.71 -1.94 7.35
CA ALA A 19 -10.36 -1.87 7.91
C ALA A 19 -9.48 -0.86 7.15
N VAL A 20 -9.55 -0.89 5.82
CA VAL A 20 -8.78 0.03 4.97
C VAL A 20 -9.34 1.45 5.05
N THR A 21 -10.68 1.61 5.13
CA THR A 21 -11.30 2.91 5.39
C THR A 21 -10.82 3.49 6.71
N GLY A 22 -10.73 2.68 7.78
CA GLY A 22 -10.19 3.10 9.06
C GLY A 22 -8.73 3.59 8.98
N VAL A 23 -7.89 2.88 8.24
CA VAL A 23 -6.53 3.37 7.94
C VAL A 23 -6.57 4.70 7.19
N GLY A 24 -7.44 4.83 6.20
CA GLY A 24 -7.62 6.05 5.42
C GLY A 24 -8.04 7.25 6.29
N ILE A 25 -8.92 7.06 7.28
CA ILE A 25 -9.32 8.10 8.25
C ILE A 25 -8.09 8.64 9.00
N VAL A 26 -7.21 7.75 9.43
CA VAL A 26 -6.03 8.11 10.23
C VAL A 26 -4.97 8.87 9.42
N VAL A 27 -4.80 8.55 8.14
CA VAL A 27 -3.72 9.11 7.29
C VAL A 27 -3.68 10.63 7.28
N PRO A 28 -4.78 11.37 7.01
CA PRO A 28 -4.73 12.84 7.00
C PRO A 28 -4.70 13.47 8.39
N LEU A 29 -5.25 12.81 9.40
CA LEU A 29 -5.48 13.40 10.73
C LEU A 29 -4.29 13.20 11.67
N LEU A 30 -3.68 12.03 11.65
CA LEU A 30 -2.67 11.65 12.62
C LEU A 30 -1.39 12.50 12.58
N PRO A 31 -0.84 12.89 11.41
CA PRO A 31 0.33 13.77 11.36
C PRO A 31 0.05 15.16 11.91
N VAL A 32 -1.14 15.69 11.62
CA VAL A 32 -1.58 17.02 12.11
C VAL A 32 -1.74 16.97 13.61
N TYR A 33 -2.44 15.96 14.13
CA TYR A 33 -2.59 15.77 15.58
C TYR A 33 -1.25 15.59 16.29
N ALA A 34 -0.34 14.80 15.74
CA ALA A 34 1.00 14.66 16.30
C ALA A 34 1.76 16.01 16.33
N HIS A 35 1.63 16.82 15.28
CA HIS A 35 2.23 18.15 15.22
C HIS A 35 1.62 19.10 16.26
N GLU A 36 0.31 19.08 16.47
CA GLU A 36 -0.39 19.84 17.53
C GLU A 36 0.08 19.42 18.94
N LEU A 37 0.43 18.16 19.13
CA LEU A 37 1.04 17.65 20.38
C LEU A 37 2.54 18.03 20.53
N GLY A 38 3.09 18.82 19.59
CA GLY A 38 4.49 19.25 19.62
C GLY A 38 5.47 18.24 19.03
N ALA A 39 5.01 17.27 18.24
CA ALA A 39 5.92 16.34 17.55
C ALA A 39 6.79 17.08 16.53
N GLY A 40 8.11 16.88 16.60
CA GLY A 40 9.03 17.21 15.52
C GLY A 40 8.83 16.29 14.31
N GLY A 41 9.45 16.65 13.19
CA GLY A 41 9.32 15.91 11.95
C GLY A 41 9.75 14.45 12.08
N PHE A 42 10.86 14.17 12.76
CA PHE A 42 11.34 12.81 12.99
C PHE A 42 10.31 11.95 13.75
N ALA A 43 9.65 12.51 14.76
CA ALA A 43 8.61 11.81 15.52
C ALA A 43 7.38 11.51 14.66
N ILE A 44 6.95 12.44 13.79
CA ILE A 44 5.88 12.21 12.80
C ILE A 44 6.30 11.09 11.85
N GLY A 45 7.52 11.13 11.33
CA GLY A 45 8.06 10.07 10.49
C GLY A 45 8.08 8.70 11.20
N LEU A 46 8.41 8.68 12.49
CA LEU A 46 8.44 7.46 13.30
C LEU A 46 7.03 6.88 13.55
N ILE A 47 5.99 7.70 13.64
CA ILE A 47 4.60 7.25 13.73
C ILE A 47 4.22 6.39 12.51
N PHE A 48 4.58 6.82 11.30
CA PHE A 48 4.34 6.03 10.09
C PHE A 48 5.33 4.86 9.95
N GLY A 49 6.59 5.10 10.31
CA GLY A 49 7.64 4.11 10.28
C GLY A 49 7.40 2.93 11.21
N SER A 50 6.93 3.16 12.44
CA SER A 50 6.66 2.12 13.43
C SER A 50 5.59 1.13 12.95
N PHE A 51 4.54 1.62 12.29
CA PHE A 51 3.53 0.78 11.64
C PHE A 51 4.15 -0.12 10.56
N SER A 52 4.96 0.46 9.67
CA SER A 52 5.59 -0.29 8.59
C SER A 52 6.59 -1.31 9.11
N LEU A 53 7.35 -0.96 10.13
CA LEU A 53 8.31 -1.83 10.80
C LEU A 53 7.64 -3.06 11.40
N SER A 54 6.68 -2.85 12.30
CA SER A 54 5.99 -3.93 13.00
C SER A 54 5.21 -4.83 12.04
N ARG A 55 4.55 -4.24 11.05
CA ARG A 55 3.85 -4.98 10.00
C ARG A 55 4.80 -5.89 9.22
N THR A 56 5.96 -5.38 8.80
CA THR A 56 6.93 -6.14 8.00
C THR A 56 7.39 -7.42 8.70
N PHE A 57 7.77 -7.31 9.97
CA PHE A 57 8.19 -8.49 10.74
C PHE A 57 7.05 -9.47 11.03
N SER A 58 5.85 -8.95 11.21
CA SER A 58 4.68 -9.75 11.57
C SER A 58 4.04 -10.49 10.39
N LEU A 59 4.17 -9.96 9.15
CA LEU A 59 3.52 -10.52 7.95
C LEU A 59 3.84 -12.00 7.72
N SER A 60 5.11 -12.36 7.73
CA SER A 60 5.55 -13.74 7.46
C SER A 60 5.10 -14.71 8.56
N TYR A 61 5.12 -14.25 9.81
CA TYR A 61 4.69 -15.05 10.96
C TYR A 61 3.19 -15.37 10.90
N PHE A 62 2.35 -14.34 10.77
CA PHE A 62 0.89 -14.54 10.76
C PHE A 62 0.39 -15.18 9.46
N GLY A 63 1.03 -14.92 8.32
CA GLY A 63 0.74 -15.62 7.09
C GLY A 63 0.86 -17.13 7.27
N LYS A 64 2.04 -17.59 7.69
CA LYS A 64 2.31 -19.01 7.94
C LYS A 64 1.37 -19.62 8.99
N LYS A 65 1.19 -18.94 10.12
CA LYS A 65 0.32 -19.42 11.20
C LYS A 65 -1.15 -19.51 10.78
N SER A 66 -1.62 -18.62 9.92
CA SER A 66 -2.99 -18.68 9.37
C SER A 66 -3.20 -19.85 8.42
N ASP A 67 -2.15 -20.31 7.74
CA ASP A 67 -2.17 -21.53 6.92
C ASP A 67 -2.29 -22.79 7.80
N GLU A 68 -1.62 -22.80 8.97
CA GLU A 68 -1.60 -23.93 9.90
C GLU A 68 -2.87 -24.05 10.75
N LEU A 69 -3.36 -22.94 11.28
CA LEU A 69 -4.43 -22.89 12.29
C LEU A 69 -5.79 -22.41 11.73
N GLY A 70 -5.83 -22.09 10.43
CA GLY A 70 -7.01 -21.57 9.75
C GLY A 70 -7.05 -20.04 9.74
N ARG A 71 -7.81 -19.48 8.79
CA ARG A 71 -7.86 -18.04 8.51
C ARG A 71 -8.65 -17.24 9.53
N ARG A 72 -9.82 -17.78 9.92
CA ARG A 72 -10.82 -17.09 10.75
C ARG A 72 -10.27 -16.53 12.07
N PRO A 73 -9.50 -17.26 12.89
CA PRO A 73 -9.01 -16.75 14.17
C PRO A 73 -8.17 -15.48 14.03
N TYR A 74 -7.32 -15.42 12.98
CA TYR A 74 -6.45 -14.27 12.73
C TYR A 74 -7.22 -13.05 12.21
N ILE A 75 -8.22 -13.25 11.35
CA ILE A 75 -9.09 -12.18 10.88
C ILE A 75 -9.86 -11.57 12.06
N VAL A 76 -10.48 -12.42 12.86
CA VAL A 76 -11.29 -11.99 14.01
C VAL A 76 -10.43 -11.26 15.05
N SER A 77 -9.29 -11.84 15.43
CA SER A 77 -8.39 -11.20 16.42
C SER A 77 -7.78 -9.90 15.88
N GLY A 78 -7.46 -9.83 14.58
CA GLY A 78 -6.97 -8.61 13.95
C GLY A 78 -8.01 -7.49 13.94
N LEU A 79 -9.29 -7.79 13.64
CA LEU A 79 -10.38 -6.81 13.69
C LEU A 79 -10.69 -6.35 15.11
N LEU A 80 -10.65 -7.26 16.09
CA LEU A 80 -10.77 -6.90 17.50
C LEU A 80 -9.64 -5.95 17.92
N ALA A 81 -8.40 -6.28 17.54
CA ALA A 81 -7.25 -5.43 17.81
C ALA A 81 -7.42 -4.03 17.19
N TYR A 82 -7.93 -3.93 15.95
CA TYR A 82 -8.23 -2.63 15.31
C TYR A 82 -9.28 -1.84 16.07
N THR A 83 -10.31 -2.50 16.60
CA THR A 83 -11.35 -1.85 17.44
C THR A 83 -10.72 -1.28 18.72
N LEU A 84 -9.87 -2.06 19.41
CA LEU A 84 -9.20 -1.62 20.63
C LEU A 84 -8.17 -0.51 20.35
N ILE A 85 -7.45 -0.59 19.24
CA ILE A 85 -6.50 0.44 18.80
C ILE A 85 -7.20 1.77 18.52
N SER A 86 -8.41 1.73 17.97
CA SER A 86 -9.23 2.92 17.79
C SER A 86 -9.53 3.64 19.11
N LEU A 87 -9.92 2.88 20.13
CA LEU A 87 -10.13 3.43 21.47
C LEU A 87 -8.82 3.96 22.07
N ALA A 88 -7.70 3.28 21.82
CA ALA A 88 -6.40 3.74 22.27
C ALA A 88 -6.00 5.09 21.65
N PHE A 89 -6.34 5.33 20.37
CA PHE A 89 -6.14 6.64 19.74
C PHE A 89 -6.93 7.75 20.43
N MET A 90 -8.19 7.52 20.78
CA MET A 90 -9.02 8.49 21.51
C MET A 90 -8.45 8.85 22.90
N LEU A 91 -7.82 7.89 23.57
CA LEU A 91 -7.22 8.08 24.89
C LEU A 91 -5.78 8.61 24.82
N SER A 92 -5.22 8.78 23.63
CA SER A 92 -3.82 9.15 23.44
C SER A 92 -3.64 10.67 23.51
N SER A 93 -2.81 11.12 24.42
CA SER A 93 -2.44 12.53 24.61
C SER A 93 -0.95 12.81 24.46
N SER A 94 -0.18 11.85 23.93
CA SER A 94 1.26 12.01 23.76
C SER A 94 1.79 11.39 22.48
N VAL A 95 2.82 11.98 21.93
CA VAL A 95 3.49 11.50 20.70
C VAL A 95 4.01 10.08 20.87
N THR A 96 4.58 9.76 22.06
CA THR A 96 5.09 8.40 22.33
C THR A 96 3.96 7.36 22.32
N ALA A 97 2.78 7.71 22.87
CA ALA A 97 1.61 6.84 22.80
C ALA A 97 1.16 6.60 21.34
N LEU A 98 1.14 7.64 20.50
CA LEU A 98 0.81 7.51 19.08
C LEU A 98 1.78 6.56 18.35
N ILE A 99 3.09 6.65 18.62
CA ILE A 99 4.10 5.74 18.04
C ILE A 99 3.82 4.29 18.49
N ALA A 100 3.56 4.07 19.77
CA ALA A 100 3.26 2.73 20.29
C ALA A 100 1.97 2.16 19.71
N ILE A 101 0.91 2.97 19.64
CA ILE A 101 -0.38 2.56 19.04
C ILE A 101 -0.20 2.18 17.58
N ARG A 102 0.56 2.96 16.80
CA ARG A 102 0.87 2.65 15.40
C ARG A 102 1.69 1.38 15.24
N PHE A 103 2.61 1.11 16.18
CA PHE A 103 3.34 -0.15 16.19
C PHE A 103 2.40 -1.35 16.35
N PHE A 104 1.50 -1.31 17.32
CA PHE A 104 0.49 -2.38 17.52
C PHE A 104 -0.49 -2.47 16.35
N GLN A 105 -0.86 -1.34 15.73
CA GLN A 105 -1.71 -1.31 14.54
C GLN A 105 -1.05 -2.02 13.37
N GLY A 106 0.27 -1.91 13.21
CA GLY A 106 1.02 -2.64 12.18
C GLY A 106 0.95 -4.17 12.38
N ILE A 107 1.06 -4.64 13.63
CA ILE A 107 0.89 -6.06 13.97
C ILE A 107 -0.54 -6.52 13.63
N ALA A 108 -1.56 -5.79 14.08
CA ALA A 108 -2.95 -6.12 13.79
C ALA A 108 -3.26 -6.13 12.27
N SER A 109 -2.69 -5.20 11.51
CA SER A 109 -2.76 -5.18 10.05
C SER A 109 -2.17 -6.43 9.41
N ALA A 110 -1.02 -6.88 9.92
CA ALA A 110 -0.36 -8.10 9.43
C ALA A 110 -1.17 -9.38 9.73
N MET A 111 -1.90 -9.40 10.84
CA MET A 111 -2.78 -10.52 11.20
C MET A 111 -3.98 -10.62 10.26
N MET A 112 -4.49 -9.50 9.76
CA MET A 112 -5.79 -9.44 9.11
C MET A 112 -5.68 -9.35 7.58
N MET A 113 -5.03 -8.31 7.04
CA MET A 113 -5.10 -7.97 5.61
C MET A 113 -4.66 -9.10 4.68
N PRO A 114 -3.46 -9.70 4.84
CA PRO A 114 -3.03 -10.79 3.97
C PRO A 114 -3.85 -12.06 4.18
N VAL A 115 -4.35 -12.28 5.40
CA VAL A 115 -5.14 -13.45 5.74
C VAL A 115 -6.55 -13.38 5.13
N ILE A 116 -7.17 -12.18 5.09
CA ILE A 116 -8.43 -11.96 4.35
C ILE A 116 -8.20 -12.24 2.86
N GLN A 117 -7.12 -11.71 2.28
CA GLN A 117 -6.79 -11.93 0.86
C GLN A 117 -6.57 -13.41 0.55
N ALA A 118 -5.87 -14.13 1.44
CA ALA A 118 -5.68 -15.58 1.31
C ALA A 118 -7.00 -16.34 1.39
N TYR A 119 -7.90 -15.96 2.32
CA TYR A 119 -9.21 -16.60 2.43
C TYR A 119 -10.07 -16.37 1.18
N VAL A 120 -10.03 -15.17 0.59
CA VAL A 120 -10.67 -14.92 -0.72
C VAL A 120 -10.09 -15.84 -1.79
N GLY A 121 -8.77 -16.06 -1.79
CA GLY A 121 -8.13 -17.05 -2.67
C GLY A 121 -8.68 -18.46 -2.46
N ASP A 122 -8.78 -18.89 -1.19
CA ASP A 122 -9.26 -20.23 -0.82
C ASP A 122 -10.71 -20.51 -1.29
N ILE A 123 -11.57 -19.50 -1.35
CA ILE A 123 -12.99 -19.64 -1.80
C ILE A 123 -13.19 -19.33 -3.28
N THR A 124 -12.13 -18.95 -4.00
CA THR A 124 -12.22 -18.57 -5.42
C THR A 124 -12.31 -19.83 -6.29
N PRO A 125 -13.33 -19.93 -7.17
CA PRO A 125 -13.44 -21.05 -8.10
C PRO A 125 -12.28 -21.06 -9.12
N PRO A 126 -11.77 -22.23 -9.52
CA PRO A 126 -10.75 -22.33 -10.56
C PRO A 126 -11.16 -21.62 -11.86
N GLY A 127 -10.26 -20.84 -12.43
CA GLY A 127 -10.47 -20.04 -13.64
C GLY A 127 -11.17 -18.70 -13.43
N ARG A 128 -11.45 -18.29 -12.18
CA ARG A 128 -12.03 -16.98 -11.82
C ARG A 128 -11.14 -16.15 -10.89
N GLU A 129 -9.89 -16.53 -10.75
CA GLU A 129 -8.94 -15.91 -9.81
C GLU A 129 -8.79 -14.42 -10.08
N GLY A 130 -8.58 -14.04 -11.33
CA GLY A 130 -8.42 -12.63 -11.73
C GLY A 130 -9.66 -11.78 -11.44
N THR A 131 -10.85 -12.29 -11.78
CA THR A 131 -12.12 -11.57 -11.56
C THR A 131 -12.40 -11.40 -10.06
N THR A 132 -12.24 -12.47 -9.28
CA THR A 132 -12.50 -12.44 -7.83
C THR A 132 -11.53 -11.53 -7.10
N MET A 133 -10.24 -11.62 -7.40
CA MET A 133 -9.23 -10.75 -6.80
C MET A 133 -9.36 -9.30 -7.29
N GLY A 134 -9.73 -9.09 -8.55
CA GLY A 134 -10.02 -7.77 -9.08
C GLY A 134 -11.16 -7.09 -8.32
N LEU A 135 -12.27 -7.80 -8.13
CA LEU A 135 -13.41 -7.30 -7.35
C LEU A 135 -13.04 -7.07 -5.88
N PHE A 136 -12.22 -7.95 -5.29
CA PHE A 136 -11.73 -7.78 -3.92
C PHE A 136 -10.82 -6.54 -3.77
N ASN A 137 -9.96 -6.25 -4.75
CA ASN A 137 -9.13 -5.06 -4.75
C ASN A 137 -9.94 -3.76 -4.83
N VAL A 138 -11.16 -3.79 -5.39
CA VAL A 138 -12.07 -2.64 -5.36
C VAL A 138 -12.35 -2.21 -3.92
N ALA A 139 -12.54 -3.16 -2.97
CA ALA A 139 -12.73 -2.83 -1.55
C ALA A 139 -11.53 -2.05 -0.98
N MET A 140 -10.32 -2.45 -1.36
CA MET A 140 -9.08 -1.79 -0.91
C MET A 140 -8.98 -0.36 -1.44
N PHE A 141 -9.17 -0.16 -2.76
CA PHE A 141 -9.06 1.16 -3.37
C PHE A 141 -10.17 2.11 -2.91
N PHE A 142 -11.40 1.63 -2.85
CA PHE A 142 -12.53 2.45 -2.37
C PHE A 142 -12.36 2.82 -0.89
N GLY A 143 -12.00 1.85 -0.05
CA GLY A 143 -11.78 2.11 1.37
C GLY A 143 -10.67 3.15 1.60
N LEU A 144 -9.53 2.97 0.92
CA LEU A 144 -8.39 3.87 1.04
C LEU A 144 -8.66 5.26 0.42
N SER A 145 -9.56 5.35 -0.57
CA SER A 145 -9.96 6.64 -1.18
C SER A 145 -11.01 7.36 -0.33
N ILE A 146 -12.05 6.66 0.15
CA ILE A 146 -13.13 7.27 0.91
C ILE A 146 -12.69 7.63 2.34
N GLY A 147 -11.81 6.82 2.95
CA GLY A 147 -11.35 7.01 4.32
C GLY A 147 -10.84 8.40 4.65
N PRO A 148 -9.89 8.98 3.88
CA PRO A 148 -9.36 10.33 4.12
C PRO A 148 -10.44 11.41 4.08
N VAL A 149 -11.38 11.33 3.15
CA VAL A 149 -12.49 12.29 3.03
C VAL A 149 -13.44 12.18 4.22
N LEU A 150 -13.82 10.96 4.60
CA LEU A 150 -14.65 10.73 5.77
C LEU A 150 -13.96 11.22 7.05
N GLY A 151 -12.68 10.90 7.23
CA GLY A 151 -11.90 11.32 8.39
C GLY A 151 -11.84 12.83 8.50
N GLY A 152 -11.49 13.51 7.42
CA GLY A 152 -11.43 14.97 7.38
C GLY A 152 -12.78 15.63 7.66
N TYR A 153 -13.86 15.15 7.01
CA TYR A 153 -15.21 15.65 7.20
C TYR A 153 -15.72 15.48 8.64
N ILE A 154 -15.50 14.30 9.23
CA ILE A 154 -15.91 14.03 10.61
C ILE A 154 -15.11 14.90 11.58
N ASN A 155 -13.82 15.09 11.35
CA ASN A 155 -12.99 15.95 12.20
C ASN A 155 -13.45 17.40 12.15
N ASP A 156 -13.75 17.96 10.96
CA ASP A 156 -14.19 19.36 10.82
C ASP A 156 -15.59 19.59 11.42
N ARG A 157 -16.48 18.60 11.40
CA ARG A 157 -17.87 18.75 11.85
C ARG A 157 -18.08 18.38 13.31
N PHE A 158 -17.27 17.49 13.83
CA PHE A 158 -17.43 16.97 15.19
C PHE A 158 -16.12 17.09 15.98
N SER A 159 -15.24 16.10 15.88
CA SER A 159 -13.95 16.08 16.56
C SER A 159 -13.06 14.96 16.01
N LEU A 160 -11.76 15.04 16.35
CA LEU A 160 -10.80 13.99 16.08
C LEU A 160 -11.19 12.66 16.79
N ASP A 161 -11.65 12.74 18.03
CA ASP A 161 -12.11 11.57 18.77
C ASP A 161 -13.29 10.88 18.08
N THR A 162 -14.21 11.66 17.51
CA THR A 162 -15.33 11.11 16.72
C THR A 162 -14.83 10.37 15.48
N ALA A 163 -13.78 10.88 14.80
CA ALA A 163 -13.18 10.20 13.67
C ALA A 163 -12.55 8.85 14.08
N PHE A 164 -11.83 8.82 15.21
CA PHE A 164 -11.30 7.58 15.76
C PHE A 164 -12.41 6.61 16.23
N LEU A 165 -13.48 7.14 16.84
CA LEU A 165 -14.64 6.32 17.21
C LEU A 165 -15.28 5.67 15.99
N CYS A 166 -15.48 6.42 14.88
CA CYS A 166 -16.00 5.87 13.64
C CYS A 166 -15.12 4.76 13.07
N MET A 167 -13.79 4.92 13.11
CA MET A 167 -12.86 3.85 12.76
C MET A 167 -13.10 2.59 13.60
N GLY A 168 -13.27 2.76 14.91
CA GLY A 168 -13.54 1.66 15.85
C GLY A 168 -14.87 0.97 15.62
N LEU A 169 -15.92 1.75 15.35
CA LEU A 169 -17.25 1.21 15.05
C LEU A 169 -17.26 0.40 13.75
N LEU A 170 -16.55 0.88 12.72
CA LEU A 170 -16.39 0.14 11.46
C LEU A 170 -15.63 -1.18 11.67
N ALA A 171 -14.52 -1.15 12.41
CA ALA A 171 -13.75 -2.35 12.73
C ALA A 171 -14.56 -3.32 13.63
N GLY A 172 -15.28 -2.80 14.61
CA GLY A 172 -16.14 -3.56 15.52
C GLY A 172 -17.32 -4.22 14.80
N ALA A 173 -17.96 -3.50 13.86
CA ALA A 173 -19.00 -4.07 13.02
C ALA A 173 -18.46 -5.24 12.18
N SER A 174 -17.28 -5.08 11.57
CA SER A 174 -16.63 -6.16 10.83
C SER A 174 -16.21 -7.32 11.72
N PHE A 175 -15.70 -7.03 12.93
CA PHE A 175 -15.42 -8.06 13.91
C PHE A 175 -16.66 -8.90 14.22
N LEU A 176 -17.79 -8.28 14.53
CA LEU A 176 -19.05 -8.97 14.81
C LEU A 176 -19.54 -9.78 13.60
N LEU A 177 -19.49 -9.20 12.39
CA LEU A 177 -19.84 -9.91 11.16
C LEU A 177 -18.96 -11.15 10.94
N CYS A 178 -17.66 -11.04 11.15
CA CYS A 178 -16.74 -12.18 11.01
C CYS A 178 -16.97 -13.25 12.08
N VAL A 179 -17.25 -12.85 13.33
CA VAL A 179 -17.57 -13.81 14.41
C VAL A 179 -18.83 -14.57 14.10
N CYS A 180 -19.88 -13.88 13.60
CA CYS A 180 -21.21 -14.48 13.39
C CYS A 180 -21.29 -15.26 12.07
N LEU A 181 -20.69 -14.76 10.99
CA LEU A 181 -20.97 -15.24 9.63
C LEU A 181 -19.78 -15.93 8.95
N LEU A 182 -18.54 -15.75 9.44
CA LEU A 182 -17.39 -16.35 8.80
C LEU A 182 -17.21 -17.81 9.29
N PRO A 183 -17.32 -18.82 8.43
CA PRO A 183 -17.13 -20.20 8.84
C PRO A 183 -15.66 -20.46 9.21
N PRO A 184 -15.38 -21.40 10.12
CA PRO A 184 -14.00 -21.82 10.36
C PRO A 184 -13.46 -22.47 9.09
N THR A 185 -12.29 -22.03 8.64
CA THR A 185 -11.55 -22.73 7.60
C THR A 185 -10.89 -23.95 8.22
N ARG A 186 -11.14 -25.14 7.65
CA ARG A 186 -10.34 -26.32 7.97
C ARG A 186 -8.95 -26.07 7.40
N SER A 187 -7.92 -26.34 8.20
CA SER A 187 -6.56 -26.53 7.71
C SER A 187 -6.56 -27.78 6.81
N GLU A 188 -6.97 -27.60 5.55
CA GLU A 188 -6.52 -28.55 4.55
C GLU A 188 -5.01 -28.35 4.52
N LYS A 189 -4.26 -29.43 4.79
CA LYS A 189 -2.82 -29.45 4.55
C LYS A 189 -2.65 -29.13 3.06
N VAL A 190 -2.57 -27.85 2.75
CA VAL A 190 -2.04 -27.42 1.47
C VAL A 190 -0.67 -28.07 1.44
N VAL A 191 -0.53 -29.12 0.64
CA VAL A 191 0.77 -29.61 0.24
C VAL A 191 1.38 -28.40 -0.45
N VAL A 192 2.08 -27.60 0.33
CA VAL A 192 2.97 -26.57 -0.19
C VAL A 192 3.95 -27.41 -0.99
N VAL A 193 3.67 -27.55 -2.29
CA VAL A 193 4.71 -27.97 -3.23
C VAL A 193 5.85 -27.04 -2.86
N ALA A 194 6.89 -27.62 -2.31
CA ALA A 194 8.01 -26.89 -1.71
C ALA A 194 8.51 -25.90 -2.78
N ALA A 195 7.92 -24.71 -2.77
CA ALA A 195 8.37 -23.63 -3.62
C ALA A 195 9.83 -23.50 -3.25
N GLN A 196 10.71 -23.74 -4.20
CA GLN A 196 12.13 -23.64 -3.97
C GLN A 196 12.38 -22.25 -3.44
N ILE A 197 12.63 -22.14 -2.12
CA ILE A 197 12.97 -20.87 -1.50
C ILE A 197 14.33 -20.50 -2.06
N VAL A 198 14.32 -19.70 -3.13
CA VAL A 198 15.57 -19.18 -3.69
C VAL A 198 16.11 -18.14 -2.69
N PRO A 199 17.34 -18.35 -2.19
CA PRO A 199 17.93 -17.41 -1.23
C PRO A 199 17.97 -16.00 -1.81
N TRP A 200 17.56 -15.01 -1.06
CA TRP A 200 17.54 -13.60 -1.49
C TRP A 200 18.89 -13.11 -2.04
N ARG A 201 19.99 -13.66 -1.53
CA ARG A 201 21.34 -13.37 -2.06
C ARG A 201 21.50 -13.70 -3.54
N ARG A 202 20.81 -14.72 -4.06
CA ARG A 202 20.83 -15.04 -5.49
C ARG A 202 19.93 -14.11 -6.30
N LEU A 203 18.81 -13.69 -5.75
CA LEU A 203 17.90 -12.74 -6.39
C LEU A 203 18.49 -11.33 -6.47
N LEU A 204 19.25 -10.93 -5.46
CA LEU A 204 19.91 -9.62 -5.41
C LEU A 204 21.18 -9.53 -6.29
N VAL A 205 21.53 -10.54 -7.04
CA VAL A 205 22.57 -10.50 -8.10
C VAL A 205 21.95 -10.17 -9.47
N ASP A 206 20.65 -10.46 -9.66
CA ASP A 206 19.93 -10.11 -10.88
C ASP A 206 19.68 -8.59 -10.92
N ARG A 207 20.25 -7.92 -11.93
CA ARG A 207 20.16 -6.47 -12.11
C ARG A 207 18.71 -5.99 -12.27
N ASP A 208 17.89 -6.73 -13.02
CA ASP A 208 16.49 -6.37 -13.21
C ASP A 208 15.72 -6.37 -11.89
N ILE A 209 15.96 -7.38 -11.04
CA ILE A 209 15.34 -7.47 -9.71
C ILE A 209 15.79 -6.31 -8.82
N ILE A 210 17.07 -5.92 -8.87
CA ILE A 210 17.56 -4.74 -8.13
C ILE A 210 16.83 -3.47 -8.61
N GLY A 211 16.71 -3.27 -9.91
CA GLY A 211 16.01 -2.11 -10.48
C GLY A 211 14.53 -2.08 -10.07
N GLN A 212 13.84 -3.22 -10.14
CA GLN A 212 12.44 -3.37 -9.73
C GLN A 212 12.25 -3.09 -8.22
N PHE A 213 13.16 -3.60 -7.40
CA PHE A 213 13.19 -3.34 -5.96
C PHE A 213 13.39 -1.84 -5.67
N ALA A 214 14.33 -1.20 -6.35
CA ALA A 214 14.62 0.23 -6.17
C ALA A 214 13.41 1.11 -6.50
N ILE A 215 12.71 0.85 -7.62
CA ILE A 215 11.46 1.57 -7.97
C ILE A 215 10.39 1.35 -6.90
N ARG A 216 10.18 0.10 -6.47
CA ARG A 216 9.18 -0.21 -5.44
C ARG A 216 9.47 0.45 -4.11
N PHE A 217 10.74 0.44 -3.70
CA PHE A 217 11.24 1.10 -2.50
C PHE A 217 11.03 2.62 -2.56
N ALA A 218 11.49 3.26 -3.63
CA ALA A 218 11.41 4.72 -3.78
C ALA A 218 9.96 5.21 -3.89
N TYR A 219 9.10 4.51 -4.63
CA TYR A 219 7.69 4.84 -4.70
C TYR A 219 7.01 4.76 -3.33
N ALA A 220 7.30 3.72 -2.57
CA ALA A 220 6.78 3.58 -1.20
C ALA A 220 7.37 4.62 -0.23
N ALA A 221 8.64 5.02 -0.42
CA ALA A 221 9.23 6.12 0.32
C ALA A 221 8.51 7.44 0.04
N CYS A 222 8.19 7.74 -1.23
CA CYS A 222 7.39 8.90 -1.60
C CYS A 222 5.97 8.86 -0.97
N ILE A 223 5.33 7.69 -0.90
CA ILE A 223 4.06 7.54 -0.16
C ILE A 223 4.26 7.90 1.32
N GLY A 224 5.34 7.43 1.95
CA GLY A 224 5.67 7.76 3.34
C GLY A 224 5.87 9.26 3.56
N VAL A 225 6.54 9.94 2.62
CA VAL A 225 6.72 11.40 2.63
C VAL A 225 5.36 12.10 2.50
N ILE A 226 4.55 11.75 1.49
CA ILE A 226 3.28 12.41 1.21
C ILE A 226 2.29 12.19 2.35
N TRP A 227 2.10 10.95 2.81
CA TRP A 227 1.12 10.66 3.86
C TRP A 227 1.52 11.22 5.24
N GLY A 228 2.82 11.33 5.51
CA GLY A 228 3.32 11.91 6.75
C GLY A 228 3.31 13.44 6.75
N PHE A 229 3.58 14.09 5.62
CA PHE A 229 3.93 15.51 5.62
C PHE A 229 3.03 16.40 4.75
N LEU A 230 2.31 15.88 3.75
CA LEU A 230 1.31 16.65 3.00
C LEU A 230 0.20 17.20 3.91
N PRO A 231 -0.41 16.42 4.85
CA PRO A 231 -1.40 16.96 5.77
C PRO A 231 -0.85 18.12 6.62
N VAL A 232 0.36 17.98 7.14
CA VAL A 232 1.02 19.03 7.93
C VAL A 232 1.27 20.27 7.06
N LEU A 233 1.81 20.11 5.84
CA LEU A 233 2.04 21.24 4.91
C LEU A 233 0.74 21.98 4.59
N ALA A 234 -0.32 21.24 4.32
CA ALA A 234 -1.62 21.80 3.94
C ALA A 234 -2.29 22.56 5.09
N THR A 235 -2.17 22.08 6.33
CA THR A 235 -2.76 22.74 7.50
C THR A 235 -1.92 23.90 8.01
N THR A 236 -0.60 23.71 8.18
CA THR A 236 0.26 24.73 8.79
C THR A 236 0.56 25.90 7.85
N ASN A 237 0.82 25.63 6.56
CA ASN A 237 1.23 26.66 5.61
C ASN A 237 0.06 27.28 4.84
N LEU A 238 -1.02 26.55 4.62
CA LEU A 238 -2.15 26.99 3.81
C LEU A 238 -3.46 27.07 4.60
N SER A 239 -3.46 26.76 5.88
CA SER A 239 -4.63 26.79 6.78
C SER A 239 -5.85 26.05 6.20
N LEU A 240 -5.61 24.95 5.47
CA LEU A 240 -6.68 24.14 4.87
C LEU A 240 -7.40 23.32 5.94
N SER A 241 -8.72 23.16 5.77
CA SER A 241 -9.54 22.32 6.64
C SER A 241 -9.19 20.85 6.48
N SER A 242 -9.49 20.02 7.49
CA SER A 242 -9.25 18.58 7.46
C SER A 242 -9.99 17.87 6.32
N SER A 243 -11.20 18.35 5.97
CA SER A 243 -11.94 17.85 4.79
C SER A 243 -11.18 18.09 3.50
N THR A 244 -10.60 19.27 3.33
CA THR A 244 -9.82 19.64 2.15
C THR A 244 -8.53 18.81 2.08
N VAL A 245 -7.86 18.61 3.20
CA VAL A 245 -6.68 17.74 3.31
C VAL A 245 -7.03 16.29 2.99
N GLY A 246 -8.15 15.79 3.53
CA GLY A 246 -8.67 14.45 3.22
C GLY A 246 -8.95 14.26 1.73
N PHE A 247 -9.54 15.27 1.07
CA PHE A 247 -9.76 15.28 -0.38
C PHE A 247 -8.44 15.25 -1.15
N LEU A 248 -7.44 16.05 -0.75
CA LEU A 248 -6.11 16.02 -1.37
C LEU A 248 -5.49 14.63 -1.29
N VAL A 249 -5.51 13.99 -0.12
CA VAL A 249 -4.96 12.63 0.03
C VAL A 249 -5.73 11.63 -0.82
N MET A 250 -7.06 11.71 -0.83
CA MET A 250 -7.92 10.83 -1.61
C MET A 250 -7.60 10.86 -3.10
N ILE A 251 -7.45 12.06 -3.69
CA ILE A 251 -7.39 12.20 -5.14
C ILE A 251 -6.17 11.51 -5.75
N GLY A 252 -5.02 11.53 -5.09
CA GLY A 252 -3.82 10.83 -5.55
C GLY A 252 -4.01 9.31 -5.57
N ILE A 253 -4.62 8.75 -4.52
CA ILE A 253 -4.92 7.32 -4.41
C ILE A 253 -5.95 6.91 -5.46
N PHE A 254 -7.02 7.70 -5.60
CA PHE A 254 -8.13 7.43 -6.52
C PHE A 254 -7.67 7.44 -7.99
N ILE A 255 -6.90 8.44 -8.39
CA ILE A 255 -6.34 8.52 -9.75
C ILE A 255 -5.41 7.34 -10.04
N SER A 256 -4.52 7.02 -9.09
CA SER A 256 -3.65 5.85 -9.23
C SER A 256 -4.48 4.57 -9.40
N GLY A 257 -5.52 4.38 -8.57
CA GLY A 257 -6.41 3.21 -8.63
C GLY A 257 -7.14 3.07 -9.96
N ILE A 258 -7.74 4.15 -10.47
CA ILE A 258 -8.46 4.13 -11.76
C ILE A 258 -7.51 3.79 -12.92
N LEU A 259 -6.29 4.32 -12.90
CA LEU A 259 -5.33 4.09 -13.95
C LEU A 259 -4.74 2.68 -13.95
N HIS A 260 -4.83 1.92 -12.85
CA HIS A 260 -4.26 0.56 -12.79
C HIS A 260 -4.81 -0.37 -13.87
N PHE A 261 -6.11 -0.33 -14.14
CA PHE A 261 -6.71 -1.21 -15.15
C PHE A 261 -6.28 -0.86 -16.59
N PRO A 262 -6.47 0.39 -17.08
CA PRO A 262 -6.05 0.73 -18.45
C PRO A 262 -4.53 0.65 -18.64
N MET A 263 -3.74 1.01 -17.64
CA MET A 263 -2.28 0.92 -17.73
C MET A 263 -1.77 -0.52 -17.61
N GLY A 264 -2.47 -1.40 -16.92
CA GLY A 264 -2.20 -2.84 -16.92
C GLY A 264 -2.37 -3.43 -18.31
N THR A 265 -3.50 -3.14 -18.99
CA THR A 265 -3.73 -3.58 -20.38
C THR A 265 -2.74 -2.97 -21.37
N LEU A 266 -2.31 -1.74 -21.14
CA LEU A 266 -1.28 -1.09 -21.96
C LEU A 266 0.09 -1.77 -21.74
N ALA A 267 0.42 -2.12 -20.48
CA ALA A 267 1.67 -2.82 -20.15
C ALA A 267 1.78 -4.20 -20.81
N ASP A 268 0.66 -4.88 -21.07
CA ASP A 268 0.66 -6.14 -21.81
C ASP A 268 1.02 -5.98 -23.28
N ARG A 269 0.74 -4.81 -23.86
CA ARG A 269 0.88 -4.53 -25.29
C ARG A 269 2.10 -3.67 -25.65
N THR A 270 2.73 -3.04 -24.67
CA THR A 270 3.82 -2.09 -24.90
C THR A 270 5.05 -2.45 -24.07
N ASN A 271 6.11 -1.64 -24.23
CA ASN A 271 7.34 -1.80 -23.47
C ASN A 271 7.11 -1.45 -21.99
N LYS A 272 7.13 -2.47 -21.13
CA LYS A 272 6.92 -2.35 -19.67
C LYS A 272 7.98 -1.47 -19.00
N ASN A 273 9.24 -1.56 -19.45
CA ASN A 273 10.33 -0.73 -18.92
C ASN A 273 10.07 0.75 -19.18
N ALA A 274 9.59 1.10 -20.38
CA ALA A 274 9.23 2.47 -20.74
C ALA A 274 8.12 3.01 -19.83
N LEU A 275 7.10 2.20 -19.54
CA LEU A 275 6.00 2.59 -18.63
C LEU A 275 6.50 2.79 -17.18
N VAL A 276 7.40 1.95 -16.68
CA VAL A 276 8.00 2.12 -15.35
C VAL A 276 8.81 3.42 -15.29
N ILE A 277 9.60 3.70 -16.32
CA ILE A 277 10.42 4.92 -16.41
C ILE A 277 9.53 6.16 -16.48
N THR A 278 8.58 6.19 -17.42
CA THR A 278 7.70 7.36 -17.60
C THR A 278 6.84 7.62 -16.37
N GLY A 279 6.21 6.58 -15.80
CA GLY A 279 5.43 6.69 -14.58
C GLY A 279 6.30 7.10 -13.37
N GLY A 280 7.51 6.58 -13.29
CA GLY A 280 8.48 6.96 -12.26
C GLY A 280 8.89 8.43 -12.35
N LEU A 281 9.18 8.94 -13.56
CA LEU A 281 9.53 10.35 -13.77
C LEU A 281 8.34 11.29 -13.51
N VAL A 282 7.13 10.92 -13.96
CA VAL A 282 5.91 11.68 -13.67
C VAL A 282 5.64 11.72 -12.16
N GLY A 283 5.81 10.59 -11.47
CA GLY A 283 5.69 10.53 -10.01
C GLY A 283 6.73 11.38 -9.29
N ALA A 284 8.01 11.34 -9.73
CA ALA A 284 9.08 12.16 -9.18
C ALA A 284 8.78 13.66 -9.36
N LEU A 285 8.33 14.06 -10.56
CA LEU A 285 7.90 15.45 -10.83
C LEU A 285 6.77 15.87 -9.88
N GLY A 286 5.76 15.01 -9.69
CA GLY A 286 4.68 15.27 -8.75
C GLY A 286 5.19 15.52 -7.35
N VAL A 287 6.14 14.70 -6.86
CA VAL A 287 6.73 14.89 -5.51
C VAL A 287 7.57 16.17 -5.44
N PHE A 288 8.34 16.50 -6.46
CA PHE A 288 9.10 17.76 -6.50
C PHE A 288 8.20 18.99 -6.43
N LEU A 289 7.06 18.98 -7.12
CA LEU A 289 6.14 20.12 -7.17
C LEU A 289 5.56 20.49 -5.80
N PHE A 290 5.48 19.56 -4.85
CA PHE A 290 5.06 19.89 -3.48
C PHE A 290 5.96 20.92 -2.81
N HIS A 291 7.25 20.97 -3.18
CA HIS A 291 8.20 21.94 -2.61
C HIS A 291 7.80 23.38 -2.90
N TRP A 292 7.31 23.67 -4.12
CA TRP A 292 6.91 24.99 -4.57
C TRP A 292 5.41 25.26 -4.44
N ALA A 293 4.63 24.31 -3.92
CA ALA A 293 3.20 24.45 -3.82
C ALA A 293 2.81 25.47 -2.75
N GLU A 294 2.20 26.59 -3.18
CA GLU A 294 1.74 27.69 -2.32
C GLU A 294 0.21 27.89 -2.37
N SER A 295 -0.49 26.98 -3.02
CA SER A 295 -1.95 27.03 -3.14
C SER A 295 -2.53 25.60 -3.13
N PHE A 296 -3.83 25.52 -2.82
CA PHE A 296 -4.57 24.26 -2.93
C PHE A 296 -4.45 23.63 -4.32
N GLN A 297 -4.56 24.46 -5.39
CA GLN A 297 -4.48 23.98 -6.77
C GLN A 297 -3.09 23.40 -7.09
N ALA A 298 -2.02 24.01 -6.56
CA ALA A 298 -0.67 23.51 -6.74
C ALA A 298 -0.46 22.17 -6.00
N LEU A 299 -0.95 22.04 -4.76
CA LEU A 299 -0.94 20.76 -4.03
C LEU A 299 -1.75 19.68 -4.75
N LEU A 300 -2.92 20.07 -5.28
CA LEU A 300 -3.78 19.16 -6.04
C LEU A 300 -3.06 18.67 -7.30
N ALA A 301 -2.48 19.56 -8.08
CA ALA A 301 -1.74 19.23 -9.30
C ALA A 301 -0.55 18.31 -9.01
N ALA A 302 0.22 18.60 -7.96
CA ALA A 302 1.34 17.79 -7.52
C ALA A 302 0.89 16.37 -7.15
N ASN A 303 -0.19 16.24 -6.38
CA ASN A 303 -0.72 14.96 -5.95
C ASN A 303 -1.39 14.16 -7.08
N VAL A 304 -2.06 14.84 -8.00
CA VAL A 304 -2.59 14.24 -9.24
C VAL A 304 -1.46 13.65 -10.08
N LEU A 305 -0.38 14.38 -10.30
CA LEU A 305 0.80 13.90 -11.03
C LEU A 305 1.44 12.69 -10.34
N PHE A 306 1.58 12.73 -9.02
CA PHE A 306 2.07 11.57 -8.27
C PHE A 306 1.16 10.35 -8.44
N GLY A 307 -0.17 10.55 -8.37
CA GLY A 307 -1.17 9.50 -8.61
C GLY A 307 -1.10 8.92 -10.03
N VAL A 308 -0.96 9.78 -11.04
CA VAL A 308 -0.78 9.37 -12.45
C VAL A 308 0.51 8.56 -12.60
N GLY A 309 1.61 9.05 -12.05
CA GLY A 309 2.90 8.34 -12.07
C GLY A 309 2.81 6.94 -11.49
N GLY A 310 2.17 6.81 -10.31
CA GLY A 310 1.93 5.53 -9.65
C GLY A 310 1.01 4.62 -10.44
N GLY A 311 -0.06 5.19 -11.02
CA GLY A 311 -1.01 4.46 -11.86
C GLY A 311 -0.40 3.87 -13.12
N ILE A 312 0.60 4.54 -13.71
CA ILE A 312 1.34 4.06 -14.88
C ILE A 312 2.43 3.05 -14.48
N ALA A 313 3.25 3.39 -13.49
CA ALA A 313 4.42 2.59 -13.14
C ALA A 313 4.08 1.26 -12.46
N THR A 314 3.10 1.25 -11.54
CA THR A 314 2.85 0.09 -10.67
C THR A 314 2.39 -1.16 -11.45
N PRO A 315 1.41 -1.11 -12.37
CA PRO A 315 1.01 -2.28 -13.13
C PRO A 315 2.13 -2.84 -14.01
N ALA A 316 2.89 -1.95 -14.66
CA ALA A 316 4.02 -2.35 -15.50
C ALA A 316 5.14 -3.00 -14.67
N LEU A 317 5.45 -2.45 -13.48
CA LEU A 317 6.39 -3.04 -12.55
C LEU A 317 5.94 -4.43 -12.10
N MET A 318 4.66 -4.60 -11.76
CA MET A 318 4.12 -5.91 -11.36
C MET A 318 4.20 -6.95 -12.49
N ALA A 319 3.97 -6.53 -13.73
CA ALA A 319 4.13 -7.40 -14.89
C ALA A 319 5.60 -7.87 -15.06
N LEU A 320 6.58 -6.97 -14.91
CA LEU A 320 8.01 -7.33 -14.93
C LEU A 320 8.37 -8.31 -13.81
N VAL A 321 7.82 -8.10 -12.62
CA VAL A 321 8.02 -8.97 -11.45
C VAL A 321 7.49 -10.38 -11.71
N VAL A 322 6.32 -10.50 -12.34
CA VAL A 322 5.74 -11.79 -12.71
C VAL A 322 6.61 -12.51 -13.74
N ILE A 323 7.14 -11.79 -14.73
CA ILE A 323 8.07 -12.35 -15.73
C ILE A 323 9.30 -12.92 -15.02
N LYS A 324 9.95 -12.14 -14.17
CA LYS A 324 11.13 -12.58 -13.41
C LYS A 324 10.82 -13.71 -12.41
N GLY A 325 9.63 -13.67 -11.82
CA GLY A 325 9.14 -14.75 -10.94
C GLY A 325 9.03 -16.09 -11.66
N ASN A 326 8.58 -16.09 -12.90
CA ASN A 326 8.48 -17.26 -13.76
C ASN A 326 9.86 -17.74 -14.24
N GLU A 327 10.73 -16.84 -14.69
CA GLU A 327 12.10 -17.14 -15.12
C GLU A 327 12.89 -17.88 -14.03
N HIS A 328 12.88 -17.35 -12.82
CA HIS A 328 13.59 -17.92 -11.67
C HIS A 328 12.85 -19.07 -10.98
N ARG A 329 11.61 -19.39 -11.38
CA ARG A 329 10.69 -20.30 -10.66
C ARG A 329 10.58 -20.00 -9.16
N ALA A 330 10.63 -18.71 -8.82
CA ALA A 330 10.74 -18.19 -7.47
C ALA A 330 9.73 -17.05 -7.19
N MET A 331 8.51 -17.17 -7.73
CA MET A 331 7.47 -16.15 -7.66
C MET A 331 7.26 -15.62 -6.22
N GLY A 332 7.13 -16.53 -5.26
CA GLY A 332 6.91 -16.16 -3.86
C GLY A 332 8.08 -15.37 -3.26
N SER A 333 9.33 -15.77 -3.56
CA SER A 333 10.53 -15.07 -3.06
C SER A 333 10.65 -13.66 -3.64
N ILE A 334 10.38 -13.48 -4.94
CA ILE A 334 10.47 -12.18 -5.60
C ILE A 334 9.32 -11.25 -5.14
N MET A 335 8.10 -11.76 -5.02
CA MET A 335 6.98 -10.99 -4.46
C MET A 335 7.23 -10.56 -3.01
N SER A 336 7.82 -11.45 -2.20
CA SER A 336 8.22 -11.11 -0.82
C SER A 336 9.28 -10.02 -0.78
N LEU A 337 10.27 -10.09 -1.66
CA LEU A 337 11.31 -9.06 -1.78
C LEU A 337 10.71 -7.68 -2.13
N LEU A 338 9.76 -7.63 -3.08
CA LEU A 338 9.08 -6.37 -3.41
C LEU A 338 8.20 -5.84 -2.28
N THR A 339 7.52 -6.72 -1.55
CA THR A 339 6.72 -6.32 -0.38
C THR A 339 7.62 -5.76 0.71
N MET A 340 8.79 -6.37 0.92
CA MET A 340 9.80 -5.83 1.82
C MET A 340 10.32 -4.47 1.35
N GLY A 341 10.59 -4.32 0.03
CA GLY A 341 10.97 -3.03 -0.56
C GLY A 341 9.94 -1.94 -0.30
N HIS A 342 8.65 -2.26 -0.42
CA HIS A 342 7.58 -1.33 -0.09
C HIS A 342 7.59 -0.91 1.39
N SER A 343 7.68 -1.87 2.30
CA SER A 343 7.64 -1.58 3.73
C SER A 343 8.88 -0.81 4.20
N LEU A 344 10.06 -1.21 3.71
CA LEU A 344 11.31 -0.48 4.00
C LEU A 344 11.30 0.92 3.40
N GLY A 345 10.75 1.09 2.19
CA GLY A 345 10.58 2.39 1.57
C GLY A 345 9.69 3.30 2.41
N MET A 346 8.53 2.84 2.83
CA MET A 346 7.64 3.63 3.72
C MET A 346 8.33 4.00 5.04
N LEU A 347 9.01 3.05 5.67
CA LEU A 347 9.74 3.28 6.91
C LEU A 347 10.83 4.35 6.75
N THR A 348 11.74 4.13 5.80
CA THR A 348 12.89 5.02 5.59
C THR A 348 12.47 6.37 5.02
N GLY A 349 11.51 6.38 4.09
CA GLY A 349 10.98 7.60 3.47
C GLY A 349 10.34 8.53 4.49
N SER A 350 9.46 8.01 5.35
CA SER A 350 8.82 8.83 6.38
C SER A 350 9.81 9.34 7.43
N MET A 351 10.76 8.50 7.87
CA MET A 351 11.77 8.91 8.86
C MET A 351 12.77 9.92 8.27
N ALA A 352 13.26 9.69 7.05
CA ALA A 352 14.18 10.59 6.39
C ALA A 352 13.55 11.95 6.06
N ALA A 353 12.27 11.94 5.64
CA ALA A 353 11.50 13.17 5.44
C ALA A 353 11.28 13.93 6.75
N GLY A 354 11.01 13.21 7.83
CA GLY A 354 10.89 13.81 9.16
C GLY A 354 12.17 14.46 9.63
N LEU A 355 13.29 13.76 9.48
CA LEU A 355 14.61 14.32 9.80
C LEU A 355 14.91 15.55 8.93
N MET A 356 14.58 15.49 7.63
CA MET A 356 14.76 16.63 6.73
C MET A 356 13.89 17.82 7.14
N MET A 357 12.67 17.57 7.59
CA MET A 357 11.78 18.61 8.12
C MET A 357 12.42 19.31 9.34
N ASP A 358 13.03 18.57 10.26
CA ASP A 358 13.64 19.12 11.47
C ASP A 358 14.94 19.92 11.17
N ILE A 359 15.72 19.49 10.18
CA ILE A 359 17.01 20.12 9.85
C ILE A 359 16.86 21.29 8.88
N ALA A 360 16.06 21.12 7.84
CA ALA A 360 16.00 22.02 6.68
C ALA A 360 14.60 22.60 6.41
N GLY A 361 13.59 22.10 7.09
CA GLY A 361 12.20 22.55 6.97
C GLY A 361 11.31 21.60 6.18
N LEU A 362 9.99 21.75 6.36
CA LEU A 362 8.96 20.83 5.87
C LEU A 362 8.97 20.63 4.35
N ARG A 363 9.18 21.69 3.59
CA ARG A 363 9.15 21.63 2.11
C ARG A 363 10.30 20.81 1.53
N GLN A 364 11.46 20.79 2.19
CA GLN A 364 12.65 20.03 1.78
C GLN A 364 12.46 18.53 1.88
N ALA A 365 11.55 18.07 2.73
CA ALA A 365 11.16 16.66 2.81
C ALA A 365 10.65 16.11 1.46
N PHE A 366 9.91 16.94 0.70
CA PHE A 366 9.41 16.55 -0.62
C PHE A 366 10.52 16.53 -1.69
N LEU A 367 11.49 17.44 -1.62
CA LEU A 367 12.67 17.38 -2.51
C LEU A 367 13.43 16.06 -2.32
N LEU A 368 13.62 15.64 -1.08
CA LEU A 368 14.27 14.36 -0.79
C LEU A 368 13.51 13.18 -1.43
N GLY A 369 12.19 13.17 -1.33
CA GLY A 369 11.35 12.17 -1.98
C GLY A 369 11.49 12.15 -3.51
N GLY A 370 11.47 13.33 -4.14
CA GLY A 370 11.66 13.48 -5.58
C GLY A 370 13.04 13.04 -6.05
N ILE A 371 14.10 13.40 -5.32
CA ILE A 371 15.48 12.95 -5.59
C ILE A 371 15.59 11.44 -5.50
N LEU A 372 15.04 10.84 -4.43
CA LEU A 372 15.06 9.39 -4.24
C LEU A 372 14.34 8.64 -5.37
N MET A 373 13.17 9.14 -5.80
CA MET A 373 12.43 8.54 -6.92
C MET A 373 13.18 8.67 -8.24
N THR A 374 13.79 9.83 -8.50
CA THR A 374 14.61 10.03 -9.70
C THR A 374 15.84 9.13 -9.71
N ALA A 375 16.54 9.01 -8.57
CA ALA A 375 17.67 8.12 -8.43
C ALA A 375 17.30 6.64 -8.67
N ALA A 376 16.11 6.23 -8.18
CA ALA A 376 15.60 4.88 -8.42
C ALA A 376 15.26 4.65 -9.90
N VAL A 377 14.71 5.64 -10.60
CA VAL A 377 14.48 5.56 -12.06
C VAL A 377 15.80 5.44 -12.81
N VAL A 378 16.81 6.24 -12.47
CA VAL A 378 18.15 6.15 -13.07
C VAL A 378 18.76 4.76 -12.83
N LEU A 379 18.69 4.26 -11.58
CA LEU A 379 19.16 2.92 -11.25
C LEU A 379 18.41 1.84 -12.03
N PHE A 380 17.09 1.97 -12.18
CA PHE A 380 16.29 1.04 -12.97
C PHE A 380 16.74 1.03 -14.44
N VAL A 381 16.97 2.20 -15.04
CA VAL A 381 17.47 2.30 -16.44
C VAL A 381 18.84 1.65 -16.60
N LEU A 382 19.74 1.83 -15.63
CA LEU A 382 21.07 1.22 -15.64
C LEU A 382 21.07 -0.30 -15.43
N CYS A 383 20.04 -0.80 -14.74
CA CYS A 383 19.87 -2.21 -14.42
C CYS A 383 19.04 -2.96 -15.46
N ALA A 384 18.08 -2.29 -16.12
CA ALA A 384 17.16 -2.92 -17.06
C ALA A 384 17.88 -3.49 -18.29
N ASP A 385 17.69 -4.78 -18.53
CA ASP A 385 18.19 -5.45 -19.72
C ASP A 385 17.42 -4.93 -20.95
N LYS A 386 18.14 -4.42 -21.97
CA LYS A 386 17.55 -3.83 -23.16
C LYS A 386 16.75 -4.83 -24.02
N THR A 387 16.94 -6.13 -23.78
CA THR A 387 16.33 -7.22 -24.54
C THR A 387 14.97 -7.67 -24.01
N ALA A 388 14.72 -7.59 -22.70
CA ALA A 388 13.47 -8.07 -22.09
C ALA A 388 12.23 -7.21 -22.40
N GLY A 389 12.38 -6.03 -22.98
CA GLY A 389 11.29 -5.10 -23.27
C GLY A 389 10.56 -5.35 -24.61
N ASN A 390 11.07 -6.20 -25.49
CA ASN A 390 10.61 -6.31 -26.88
C ASN A 390 9.91 -7.64 -27.25
N ASP A 391 9.83 -8.60 -26.33
CA ASP A 391 9.20 -9.91 -26.57
C ASP A 391 7.66 -9.92 -26.53
N GLY A 392 7.01 -8.81 -26.85
CA GLY A 392 5.57 -8.72 -27.09
C GLY A 392 5.11 -9.23 -28.46
N ARG A 393 6.03 -9.69 -29.32
CA ARG A 393 5.65 -10.37 -30.57
C ARG A 393 5.71 -11.89 -30.34
N VAL A 394 4.59 -12.45 -29.89
CA VAL A 394 4.33 -13.89 -30.05
C VAL A 394 4.56 -14.22 -31.51
N SER A 395 5.62 -14.96 -31.79
CA SER A 395 5.82 -15.59 -33.09
C SER A 395 4.71 -16.63 -33.27
N THR A 396 3.66 -16.23 -33.96
CA THR A 396 2.72 -17.15 -34.58
C THR A 396 3.42 -17.82 -35.79
N GLY A 397 4.43 -18.60 -35.47
CA GLY A 397 5.11 -19.50 -36.41
C GLY A 397 4.57 -20.90 -36.20
N ARG A 398 3.38 -21.18 -36.74
CA ARG A 398 2.98 -22.55 -37.06
C ARG A 398 3.93 -23.06 -38.17
N ASN A 399 4.86 -23.90 -37.79
CA ASN A 399 5.36 -24.93 -38.69
C ASN A 399 4.87 -26.26 -38.14
N LEU A 400 3.75 -26.73 -38.65
CA LEU A 400 3.38 -28.14 -38.63
C LEU A 400 4.26 -28.82 -39.69
N PRO A 401 5.00 -29.86 -39.38
CA PRO A 401 5.54 -30.75 -40.39
C PRO A 401 4.38 -31.55 -40.96
N SER A 402 4.26 -31.45 -42.29
CA SER A 402 3.53 -32.44 -43.08
C SER A 402 4.24 -33.77 -43.01
N GLU A 403 3.61 -34.79 -42.42
CA GLU A 403 3.55 -36.18 -42.86
C GLU A 403 2.47 -36.91 -42.10
#